data_57d70a5dad508ae418d76475246487e7
#
_entry.id   57d70a5dad508ae418d76475246487e7
#
_cell.length_a   1.000
_cell.length_b   1.000
_cell.length_c   1.000
_cell.angle_alpha   90.00
_cell.angle_beta   90.00
_cell.angle_gamma   90.00
#
_symmetry.space_group_name_H-M   'P 1'
#
loop_
_entity.id
_entity.type
_entity.pdbx_description
1 polymer ?
#
loop_
_entity_poly.entity_id
_entity_poly.type
_entity_poly.pdbx_seq_one_letter_code
_entity_poly.pdbx_strand_id
1 'polypeptide(L)'
;MTGTTARFSVKTQRQLFLLLLDRHSTLSHGAESLRMEATEARRKRDLSDMLDNQDPAADSDTETVLILAERAEQLLREAEQALCRAASGTYGYCVDCGGRIPLARLRVLPAAAMCVECSRLSSSLASFERPSRRGITGQRIADGDLSVHEVIR
;
A
#
# COMPACT_ATOMS: atom_id res chain seq x y z
N MET A 1 -23.20 28.43 3.28
CA MET A 1 -23.90 27.63 2.25
C MET A 1 -23.83 26.18 2.67
N THR A 2 -24.88 25.70 3.36
CA THR A 2 -24.96 24.33 3.89
C THR A 2 -25.37 23.39 2.76
N GLY A 3 -24.40 22.88 2.02
CA GLY A 3 -24.64 21.83 1.03
C GLY A 3 -25.05 20.54 1.75
N THR A 4 -26.34 20.22 1.69
CA THR A 4 -26.90 18.93 2.11
C THR A 4 -26.19 17.83 1.30
N THR A 5 -25.18 17.22 1.88
CA THR A 5 -24.49 16.04 1.30
C THR A 5 -25.48 14.89 1.34
N ALA A 6 -26.22 14.72 0.25
CA ALA A 6 -27.17 13.64 0.08
C ALA A 6 -26.44 12.30 0.25
N ARG A 7 -26.67 11.61 1.36
CA ARG A 7 -26.15 10.25 1.61
C ARG A 7 -26.63 9.31 0.51
N PHE A 8 -25.86 8.27 0.21
CA PHE A 8 -26.37 7.21 -0.67
C PHE A 8 -27.68 6.65 -0.10
N SER A 9 -28.58 6.19 -0.97
CA SER A 9 -29.80 5.51 -0.50
C SER A 9 -29.42 4.30 0.37
N VAL A 10 -30.25 3.93 1.33
CA VAL A 10 -30.01 2.78 2.22
C VAL A 10 -29.75 1.49 1.42
N LYS A 11 -30.48 1.31 0.32
CA LYS A 11 -30.27 0.19 -0.61
C LYS A 11 -28.87 0.19 -1.21
N THR A 12 -28.41 1.35 -1.67
CA THR A 12 -27.06 1.50 -2.26
C THR A 12 -25.97 1.29 -1.21
N GLN A 13 -26.13 1.83 -0.01
CA GLN A 13 -25.20 1.63 1.08
C GLN A 13 -25.06 0.15 1.43
N ARG A 14 -26.19 -0.57 1.54
CA ARG A 14 -26.18 -2.01 1.81
C ARG A 14 -25.46 -2.79 0.71
N GLN A 15 -25.70 -2.47 -0.56
CA GLN A 15 -25.03 -3.12 -1.69
C GLN A 15 -23.51 -2.89 -1.66
N LEU A 16 -23.07 -1.64 -1.43
CA LEU A 16 -21.65 -1.32 -1.34
C LEU A 16 -20.99 -2.01 -0.14
N PHE A 17 -21.69 -2.10 0.99
CA PHE A 17 -21.19 -2.79 2.16
C PHE A 17 -20.99 -4.29 1.92
N LEU A 18 -21.94 -4.95 1.25
CA LEU A 18 -21.83 -6.36 0.88
C LEU A 18 -20.66 -6.60 -0.09
N LEU A 19 -20.49 -5.72 -1.09
CA LEU A 19 -19.32 -5.78 -1.99
C LEU A 19 -18.00 -5.61 -1.24
N LEU A 20 -17.97 -4.74 -0.25
CA LEU A 20 -16.77 -4.50 0.56
C LEU A 20 -16.44 -5.71 1.44
N LEU A 21 -17.46 -6.35 2.05
CA LEU A 21 -17.28 -7.58 2.84
C LEU A 21 -16.78 -8.73 1.97
N ASP A 22 -17.35 -8.91 0.79
CA ASP A 22 -16.91 -9.94 -0.16
C ASP A 22 -15.45 -9.71 -0.58
N ARG A 23 -15.11 -8.46 -0.90
CA ARG A 23 -13.75 -8.07 -1.25
C ARG A 23 -12.76 -8.29 -0.11
N HIS A 24 -13.15 -7.94 1.12
CA HIS A 24 -12.34 -8.18 2.31
C HIS A 24 -12.09 -9.68 2.53
N SER A 25 -13.12 -10.52 2.44
CA SER A 25 -13.00 -11.96 2.58
C SER A 25 -12.04 -12.55 1.54
N THR A 26 -12.20 -12.18 0.27
CA THR A 26 -11.32 -12.63 -0.82
C THR A 26 -9.86 -12.22 -0.58
N LEU A 27 -9.63 -10.97 -0.17
CA LEU A 27 -8.29 -10.45 0.12
C LEU A 27 -7.67 -11.11 1.36
N SER A 28 -8.46 -11.38 2.40
CA SER A 28 -8.00 -12.05 3.61
C SER A 28 -7.47 -13.46 3.31
N HIS A 29 -8.24 -14.25 2.56
CA HIS A 29 -7.80 -15.60 2.16
C HIS A 29 -6.56 -15.55 1.24
N GLY A 30 -6.54 -14.62 0.28
CA GLY A 30 -5.40 -14.46 -0.63
C GLY A 30 -4.12 -14.01 0.10
N ALA A 31 -4.23 -13.06 1.02
CA ALA A 31 -3.09 -12.57 1.81
C ALA A 31 -2.54 -13.67 2.72
N GLU A 32 -3.40 -14.46 3.36
CA GLU A 32 -2.96 -15.57 4.20
C GLU A 32 -2.22 -16.66 3.40
N SER A 33 -2.73 -17.02 2.22
CA SER A 33 -2.07 -17.98 1.33
C SER A 33 -0.68 -17.50 0.91
N LEU A 34 -0.56 -16.25 0.45
CA LEU A 34 0.71 -15.66 0.04
C LEU A 34 1.68 -15.49 1.21
N ARG A 35 1.18 -15.20 2.41
CA ARG A 35 1.99 -15.10 3.62
C ARG A 35 2.62 -16.44 4.00
N MET A 36 1.85 -17.54 3.90
CA MET A 36 2.37 -18.88 4.13
C MET A 36 3.44 -19.23 3.10
N GLU A 37 3.18 -18.94 1.82
CA GLU A 37 4.13 -19.17 0.73
C GLU A 37 5.41 -18.35 0.90
N ALA A 38 5.30 -17.06 1.27
CA ALA A 38 6.43 -16.19 1.56
C ALA A 38 7.27 -16.70 2.73
N THR A 39 6.64 -17.25 3.78
CA THR A 39 7.33 -17.83 4.93
C THR A 39 8.13 -19.07 4.52
N GLU A 40 7.54 -19.93 3.73
CA GLU A 40 8.22 -21.13 3.22
C GLU A 40 9.36 -20.78 2.26
N ALA A 41 9.17 -19.78 1.39
CA ALA A 41 10.21 -19.29 0.47
C ALA A 41 11.42 -18.73 1.24
N ARG A 42 11.18 -17.95 2.30
CA ARG A 42 12.26 -17.46 3.20
C ARG A 42 13.01 -18.61 3.83
N ARG A 43 12.29 -19.60 4.39
CA ARG A 43 12.89 -20.77 5.02
C ARG A 43 13.76 -21.57 4.05
N LYS A 44 13.33 -21.75 2.82
CA LYS A 44 14.12 -22.45 1.78
C LYS A 44 15.38 -21.67 1.44
N ARG A 45 15.31 -20.35 1.33
CA ARG A 45 16.47 -19.50 1.08
C ARG A 45 17.48 -19.57 2.20
N ASP A 46 17.03 -19.43 3.46
CA ASP A 46 17.92 -19.52 4.63
C ASP A 46 18.63 -20.88 4.69
N LEU A 47 17.96 -21.98 4.33
CA LEU A 47 18.57 -23.30 4.27
C LEU A 47 19.59 -23.43 3.11
N SER A 48 19.27 -22.85 1.93
CA SER A 48 20.17 -22.81 0.79
C SER A 48 21.47 -22.05 1.11
N ASP A 49 21.34 -20.91 1.78
CA ASP A 49 22.48 -20.09 2.22
C ASP A 49 23.37 -20.85 3.20
N MET A 50 22.78 -21.63 4.13
CA MET A 50 23.53 -22.48 5.06
C MET A 50 24.30 -23.62 4.37
N LEU A 51 23.82 -24.08 3.23
CA LEU A 51 24.41 -25.17 2.47
C LEU A 51 25.39 -24.70 1.36
N ASP A 52 25.66 -23.39 1.28
CA ASP A 52 26.48 -22.75 0.24
C ASP A 52 26.05 -23.12 -1.21
N ASN A 53 24.73 -23.31 -1.37
CA ASN A 53 24.12 -23.72 -2.63
C ASN A 53 23.21 -22.59 -3.14
N GLN A 54 23.83 -21.50 -3.62
CA GLN A 54 23.10 -20.34 -4.12
C GLN A 54 22.60 -20.60 -5.56
N ASP A 55 21.27 -20.68 -5.72
CA ASP A 55 20.62 -20.69 -7.02
C ASP A 55 19.98 -19.31 -7.31
N PRO A 56 20.53 -18.52 -8.25
CA PRO A 56 20.01 -17.19 -8.55
C PRO A 56 18.55 -17.19 -9.03
N ALA A 57 18.07 -18.29 -9.62
CA ALA A 57 16.68 -18.42 -10.05
C ALA A 57 15.73 -18.56 -8.84
N ALA A 58 16.12 -19.36 -7.84
CA ALA A 58 15.36 -19.52 -6.62
C ALA A 58 15.26 -18.22 -5.79
N ASP A 59 16.29 -17.39 -5.83
CA ASP A 59 16.28 -16.07 -5.18
C ASP A 59 15.29 -15.11 -5.84
N SER A 60 15.22 -15.08 -7.18
CA SER A 60 14.27 -14.25 -7.93
C SER A 60 12.82 -14.65 -7.67
N ASP A 61 12.53 -15.94 -7.60
CA ASP A 61 11.19 -16.46 -7.29
C ASP A 61 10.77 -16.11 -5.86
N THR A 62 11.69 -16.23 -4.91
CA THR A 62 11.46 -15.84 -3.52
C THR A 62 11.14 -14.37 -3.39
N GLU A 63 11.89 -13.49 -4.05
CA GLU A 63 11.65 -12.04 -4.04
C GLU A 63 10.28 -11.69 -4.62
N THR A 64 9.89 -12.36 -5.70
CA THR A 64 8.57 -12.17 -6.33
C THR A 64 7.44 -12.52 -5.36
N VAL A 65 7.51 -13.66 -4.69
CA VAL A 65 6.51 -14.09 -3.70
C VAL A 65 6.41 -13.10 -2.54
N LEU A 66 7.54 -12.58 -2.05
CA LEU A 66 7.56 -11.58 -0.98
C LEU A 66 6.87 -10.29 -1.38
N ILE A 67 7.14 -9.78 -2.58
CA ILE A 67 6.50 -8.57 -3.12
C ILE A 67 4.97 -8.77 -3.26
N LEU A 68 4.55 -9.95 -3.75
CA LEU A 68 3.12 -10.27 -3.88
C LEU A 68 2.43 -10.35 -2.51
N ALA A 69 3.08 -10.95 -1.51
CA ALA A 69 2.55 -11.03 -0.15
C ALA A 69 2.39 -9.64 0.48
N GLU A 70 3.39 -8.77 0.37
CA GLU A 70 3.31 -7.38 0.84
C GLU A 70 2.19 -6.60 0.16
N ARG A 71 2.01 -6.80 -1.14
CA ARG A 71 0.94 -6.16 -1.90
C ARG A 71 -0.44 -6.65 -1.48
N ALA A 72 -0.61 -7.95 -1.24
CA ALA A 72 -1.85 -8.53 -0.77
C ALA A 72 -2.22 -8.01 0.62
N GLU A 73 -1.27 -7.93 1.54
CA GLU A 73 -1.47 -7.34 2.87
C GLU A 73 -1.84 -5.86 2.80
N GLN A 74 -1.25 -5.10 1.89
CA GLN A 74 -1.62 -3.70 1.69
C GLN A 74 -3.07 -3.55 1.23
N LEU A 75 -3.50 -4.36 0.26
CA LEU A 75 -4.88 -4.36 -0.22
C LEU A 75 -5.88 -4.77 0.87
N LEU A 76 -5.50 -5.73 1.72
CA LEU A 76 -6.31 -6.14 2.87
C LEU A 76 -6.48 -4.98 3.86
N ARG A 77 -5.40 -4.28 4.23
CA ARG A 77 -5.45 -3.09 5.11
C ARG A 77 -6.33 -1.99 4.52
N GLU A 78 -6.29 -1.77 3.21
CA GLU A 78 -7.17 -0.79 2.55
C GLU A 78 -8.65 -1.17 2.67
N ALA A 79 -8.98 -2.48 2.55
CA ALA A 79 -10.33 -2.98 2.72
C ALA A 79 -10.81 -2.86 4.18
N GLU A 80 -9.96 -3.17 5.15
CA GLU A 80 -10.25 -2.99 6.59
C GLU A 80 -10.52 -1.53 6.93
N GLN A 81 -9.70 -0.61 6.45
CA GLN A 81 -9.91 0.83 6.63
C GLN A 81 -11.23 1.29 5.99
N ALA A 82 -11.62 0.71 4.85
CA ALA A 82 -12.90 1.02 4.23
C ALA A 82 -14.08 0.50 5.06
N LEU A 83 -13.96 -0.66 5.70
CA LEU A 83 -14.96 -1.18 6.66
C LEU A 83 -15.07 -0.26 7.88
N CYS A 84 -13.96 0.22 8.44
CA CYS A 84 -13.96 1.20 9.53
C CYS A 84 -14.66 2.51 9.11
N ARG A 85 -14.42 3.01 7.90
CA ARG A 85 -15.13 4.18 7.36
C ARG A 85 -16.63 3.91 7.17
N ALA A 86 -17.01 2.70 6.79
CA ALA A 86 -18.42 2.32 6.68
C ALA A 86 -19.11 2.31 8.06
N ALA A 87 -18.45 1.79 9.08
CA ALA A 87 -18.96 1.80 10.45
C ALA A 87 -19.08 3.22 11.04
N SER A 88 -18.13 4.11 10.74
CA SER A 88 -18.17 5.52 11.16
C SER A 88 -19.09 6.43 10.31
N GLY A 89 -19.71 5.90 9.25
CA GLY A 89 -20.59 6.66 8.36
C GLY A 89 -19.88 7.62 7.41
N THR A 90 -18.55 7.52 7.27
CA THR A 90 -17.72 8.35 6.38
C THR A 90 -17.38 7.68 5.05
N TYR A 91 -17.83 6.44 4.86
CA TYR A 91 -17.61 5.70 3.62
C TYR A 91 -18.28 6.38 2.42
N GLY A 92 -17.55 6.44 1.31
CA GLY A 92 -17.99 7.11 0.08
C GLY A 92 -17.62 8.58 -0.03
N TYR A 93 -16.89 9.10 0.97
CA TYR A 93 -16.28 10.43 0.92
C TYR A 93 -14.76 10.31 0.80
N CYS A 94 -14.17 11.20 0.00
CA CYS A 94 -12.72 11.26 -0.18
C CYS A 94 -12.05 11.75 1.11
N VAL A 95 -11.01 11.06 1.55
CA VAL A 95 -10.28 11.41 2.77
C VAL A 95 -9.50 12.72 2.66
N ASP A 96 -9.11 13.13 1.44
CA ASP A 96 -8.33 14.34 1.21
C ASP A 96 -9.21 15.59 1.03
N CYS A 97 -10.15 15.54 0.09
CA CYS A 97 -10.97 16.72 -0.24
C CYS A 97 -12.37 16.71 0.40
N GLY A 98 -12.76 15.65 1.10
CA GLY A 98 -14.10 15.50 1.67
C GLY A 98 -15.25 15.38 0.64
N GLY A 99 -14.93 15.45 -0.65
CA GLY A 99 -15.90 15.31 -1.73
C GLY A 99 -16.40 13.86 -1.88
N ARG A 100 -17.51 13.67 -2.56
CA ARG A 100 -18.07 12.33 -2.78
C ARG A 100 -17.23 11.54 -3.79
N ILE A 101 -16.96 10.30 -3.46
CA ILE A 101 -16.39 9.33 -4.42
C ILE A 101 -17.54 8.84 -5.33
N PRO A 102 -17.37 8.90 -6.67
CA PRO A 102 -18.38 8.43 -7.60
C PRO A 102 -18.78 6.97 -7.34
N LEU A 103 -20.08 6.68 -7.39
CA LEU A 103 -20.62 5.33 -7.15
C LEU A 103 -20.03 4.30 -8.12
N ALA A 104 -19.81 4.70 -9.38
CA ALA A 104 -19.16 3.85 -10.37
C ALA A 104 -17.75 3.40 -9.92
N ARG A 105 -16.98 4.30 -9.29
CA ARG A 105 -15.66 3.98 -8.74
C ARG A 105 -15.76 3.01 -7.56
N LEU A 106 -16.71 3.23 -6.65
CA LEU A 106 -16.91 2.35 -5.48
C LEU A 106 -17.41 0.95 -5.85
N ARG A 107 -18.10 0.81 -6.97
CA ARG A 107 -18.52 -0.52 -7.47
C ARG A 107 -17.33 -1.34 -7.99
N VAL A 108 -16.35 -0.69 -8.60
CA VAL A 108 -15.14 -1.33 -9.14
C VAL A 108 -14.06 -1.45 -8.06
N LEU A 109 -13.91 -0.43 -7.24
CA LEU A 109 -12.92 -0.33 -6.15
C LEU A 109 -13.63 -0.03 -4.83
N PRO A 110 -14.23 -1.03 -4.18
CA PRO A 110 -14.99 -0.82 -2.94
C PRO A 110 -14.16 -0.23 -1.80
N ALA A 111 -12.86 -0.54 -1.75
CA ALA A 111 -11.95 -0.03 -0.73
C ALA A 111 -11.44 1.40 -1.00
N ALA A 112 -11.82 2.04 -2.11
CA ALA A 112 -11.32 3.37 -2.47
C ALA A 112 -11.55 4.39 -1.34
N ALA A 113 -10.45 5.05 -0.93
CA ALA A 113 -10.45 6.11 0.06
C ALA A 113 -10.50 7.51 -0.57
N MET A 114 -10.05 7.63 -1.82
CA MET A 114 -9.89 8.91 -2.52
C MET A 114 -10.71 8.98 -3.82
N CYS A 115 -11.10 10.19 -4.21
CA CYS A 115 -11.66 10.44 -5.54
C CYS A 115 -10.58 10.29 -6.62
N VAL A 116 -10.96 10.31 -7.90
CA VAL A 116 -10.03 10.12 -9.03
C VAL A 116 -8.95 11.21 -9.04
N GLU A 117 -9.35 12.45 -8.79
CA GLU A 117 -8.46 13.60 -8.84
C GLU A 117 -7.41 13.57 -7.72
N CYS A 118 -7.84 13.36 -6.46
CA CYS A 118 -6.90 13.24 -5.34
C CYS A 118 -5.98 12.02 -5.50
N SER A 119 -6.51 10.89 -6.00
CA SER A 119 -5.70 9.71 -6.27
C SER A 119 -4.63 9.95 -7.34
N ARG A 120 -4.94 10.73 -8.38
CA ARG A 120 -3.94 11.11 -9.41
C ARG A 120 -2.87 12.02 -8.84
N LEU A 121 -3.26 13.01 -8.03
CA LEU A 121 -2.31 13.93 -7.39
C LEU A 121 -1.37 13.18 -6.45
N SER A 122 -1.87 12.29 -5.61
CA SER A 122 -1.04 11.51 -4.71
C SER A 122 -0.10 10.56 -5.46
N SER A 123 -0.53 9.96 -6.57
CA SER A 123 0.33 9.13 -7.42
C SER A 123 1.43 9.94 -8.09
N SER A 124 1.14 11.17 -8.52
CA SER A 124 2.13 12.07 -9.12
C SER A 124 3.19 12.51 -8.11
N LEU A 125 2.79 12.79 -6.87
CA LEU A 125 3.72 13.15 -5.79
C LEU A 125 4.60 11.95 -5.41
N ALA A 126 4.04 10.74 -5.29
CA ALA A 126 4.80 9.53 -5.02
C ALA A 126 5.81 9.18 -6.12
N SER A 127 5.56 9.60 -7.36
CA SER A 127 6.50 9.44 -8.49
C SER A 127 7.67 10.42 -8.39
N PHE A 128 7.47 11.58 -7.77
CA PHE A 128 8.50 12.61 -7.59
C PHE A 128 9.44 12.28 -6.42
N GLU A 129 8.97 11.55 -5.40
CA GLU A 129 9.75 11.15 -4.22
C GLU A 129 10.54 9.84 -4.40
N ARG A 130 10.51 9.19 -5.56
CA ARG A 130 11.41 8.08 -5.86
C ARG A 130 12.72 8.64 -6.43
N PRO A 131 13.78 8.81 -5.63
CA PRO A 131 15.11 8.97 -6.19
C PRO A 131 15.41 7.70 -6.98
N SER A 132 15.64 7.85 -8.26
CA SER A 132 16.11 6.75 -9.11
C SER A 132 17.36 6.16 -8.47
N ARG A 133 17.27 4.92 -8.00
CA ARG A 133 18.43 4.12 -7.65
C ARG A 133 19.18 3.75 -8.94
N ARG A 134 19.76 4.76 -9.59
CA ARG A 134 20.86 4.55 -10.51
C ARG A 134 22.15 4.78 -9.75
N GLY A 135 22.89 3.71 -9.59
CA GLY A 135 24.28 3.55 -9.25
C GLY A 135 25.03 4.79 -8.78
N ILE A 136 25.22 4.90 -7.49
CA ILE A 136 26.37 5.65 -6.97
C ILE A 136 27.49 4.63 -6.84
N THR A 137 28.24 4.46 -7.92
CA THR A 137 29.60 3.92 -7.87
C THR A 137 30.39 4.76 -6.90
N GLY A 138 30.94 4.10 -5.90
CA GLY A 138 31.68 4.72 -4.81
C GLY A 138 32.79 5.64 -5.30
N GLN A 139 32.71 6.90 -4.91
CA GLN A 139 33.85 7.79 -4.88
C GLN A 139 34.09 8.13 -3.41
N ARG A 140 35.19 7.57 -2.89
CA ARG A 140 35.74 7.92 -1.57
C ARG A 140 35.98 9.41 -1.55
N ILE A 141 35.33 10.13 -0.68
CA ILE A 141 35.74 11.48 -0.29
C ILE A 141 36.67 11.29 0.90
N ALA A 142 37.93 11.68 0.67
CA ALA A 142 38.99 11.67 1.66
C ALA A 142 38.66 12.65 2.80
N ASP A 143 39.11 12.24 3.99
CA ASP A 143 39.06 12.98 5.23
C ASP A 143 39.56 14.43 5.07
N GLY A 144 38.72 15.38 5.46
CA GLY A 144 39.06 16.79 5.61
C GLY A 144 38.40 17.31 6.89
N ASP A 145 39.20 17.28 7.94
CA ASP A 145 39.08 17.96 9.21
C ASP A 145 38.39 19.33 9.12
N LEU A 146 37.27 19.53 9.80
CA LEU A 146 36.75 20.82 10.18
C LEU A 146 36.28 20.81 11.63
N SER A 147 37.21 21.24 12.46
CA SER A 147 37.05 21.62 13.85
C SER A 147 35.88 22.56 14.08
N VAL A 148 34.89 22.12 14.85
CA VAL A 148 33.83 22.97 15.39
C VAL A 148 34.30 23.63 16.67
N HIS A 149 35.13 24.68 16.54
CA HIS A 149 35.34 25.65 17.62
C HIS A 149 35.48 27.03 16.97
N GLU A 150 34.45 27.82 17.08
CA GLU A 150 34.46 29.26 17.16
C GLU A 150 33.25 29.93 16.50
N VAL A 151 32.14 29.99 17.21
CA VAL A 151 31.19 31.11 17.17
C VAL A 151 30.39 31.11 18.47
N ILE A 152 31.03 31.58 19.53
CA ILE A 152 30.32 32.29 20.62
C ILE A 152 31.25 33.44 21.02
N ARG A 153 30.96 34.62 20.44
CA ARG A 153 31.20 35.91 21.05
C ARG A 153 30.28 36.95 20.44
#